data_210bf4b9c5ac858c8f3c68aab0074867
#
_entry.id   210bf4b9c5ac858c8f3c68aab0074867
#
_cell.length_a   1.000
_cell.length_b   1.000
_cell.length_c   1.000
_cell.angle_alpha   90.00
_cell.angle_beta   90.00
_cell.angle_gamma   90.00
#
_symmetry.space_group_name_H-M   'P 1'
#
loop_
_entity.id
_entity.type
_entity.pdbx_description
1 polymer ?
#
loop_
_entity_poly.entity_id
_entity_poly.type
_entity_poly.pdbx_seq_one_letter_code
_entity_poly.pdbx_strand_id
1 'polypeptide(L)'
;MSNNWFSSTAHRPLTTAMIGFAAAYALHAIDHFRRGMAASPPSIMVGGTIQGIVVLIAVVLVLRHHPRAPEAAIAVGFGSAALFVYAHVLPTFLPDFQDSFTSGPRINVTWFSWVTAVAEIGAGLLLGYVGLRARRRRTTRSPERVTSRA
;
A
#
# COMPACT_ATOMS: atom_id res chain seq x y z
N MET A 1 -14.88 -9.91 32.66
CA MET A 1 -14.23 -10.82 31.70
C MET A 1 -13.71 -10.00 30.56
N SER A 2 -12.41 -9.71 30.55
CA SER A 2 -11.75 -8.88 29.54
C SER A 2 -11.71 -9.64 28.21
N ASN A 3 -12.36 -9.08 27.19
CA ASN A 3 -12.30 -9.57 25.84
C ASN A 3 -10.88 -9.39 25.29
N ASN A 4 -10.04 -10.41 25.36
CA ASN A 4 -8.74 -10.48 24.71
C ASN A 4 -8.89 -10.52 23.18
N TRP A 5 -9.53 -9.50 22.63
CA TRP A 5 -9.67 -9.26 21.20
C TRP A 5 -8.34 -8.99 20.52
N PHE A 6 -7.36 -8.60 21.32
CA PHE A 6 -6.04 -8.15 20.88
C PHE A 6 -4.96 -9.16 21.21
N SER A 7 -5.19 -10.47 20.95
CA SER A 7 -4.06 -11.39 20.98
C SER A 7 -3.04 -10.88 19.98
N SER A 8 -1.89 -10.46 20.46
CA SER A 8 -0.78 -9.85 19.69
C SER A 8 -0.37 -10.67 18.46
N THR A 9 -0.60 -11.97 18.47
CA THR A 9 -0.33 -12.90 17.37
C THR A 9 -1.24 -12.73 16.15
N ALA A 10 -2.49 -12.26 16.31
CA ALA A 10 -3.43 -12.12 15.18
C ALA A 10 -3.14 -10.87 14.32
N HIS A 11 -2.53 -9.83 14.88
CA HIS A 11 -2.22 -8.59 14.19
C HIS A 11 -0.82 -8.56 13.56
N ARG A 12 0.11 -9.41 14.02
CA ARG A 12 1.49 -9.46 13.52
C ARG A 12 1.61 -9.50 11.98
N PRO A 13 0.89 -10.39 11.25
CA PRO A 13 1.04 -10.45 9.80
C PRO A 13 0.65 -9.14 9.11
N LEU A 14 -0.42 -8.48 9.58
CA LEU A 14 -0.87 -7.22 9.00
C LEU A 14 0.12 -6.09 9.28
N THR A 15 0.64 -6.01 10.50
CA THR A 15 1.65 -5.03 10.88
C THR A 15 2.94 -5.23 10.09
N THR A 16 3.41 -6.48 9.95
CA THR A 16 4.63 -6.78 9.17
C THR A 16 4.44 -6.41 7.69
N ALA A 17 3.31 -6.77 7.09
CA ALA A 17 3.01 -6.42 5.70
C ALA A 17 2.93 -4.89 5.51
N MET A 18 2.33 -4.16 6.46
CA MET A 18 2.26 -2.70 6.41
C MET A 18 3.64 -2.06 6.51
N ILE A 19 4.50 -2.53 7.42
CA ILE A 19 5.87 -2.00 7.57
C ILE A 19 6.67 -2.27 6.29
N GLY A 20 6.58 -3.49 5.72
CA GLY A 20 7.24 -3.83 4.47
C GLY A 20 6.78 -2.95 3.30
N PHE A 21 5.47 -2.71 3.20
CA PHE A 21 4.91 -1.82 2.19
C PHE A 21 5.37 -0.36 2.39
N ALA A 22 5.33 0.16 3.62
CA ALA A 22 5.78 1.52 3.92
C ALA A 22 7.27 1.72 3.61
N ALA A 23 8.11 0.70 3.86
CA ALA A 23 9.52 0.72 3.50
C ALA A 23 9.72 0.73 1.97
N ALA A 24 8.97 -0.09 1.22
CA ALA A 24 9.04 -0.11 -0.24
C ALA A 24 8.58 1.24 -0.84
N TYR A 25 7.49 1.80 -0.32
CA TYR A 25 7.01 3.14 -0.67
C TYR A 25 8.09 4.21 -0.45
N ALA A 26 8.72 4.22 0.73
CA ALA A 26 9.78 5.17 1.05
C ALA A 26 11.00 5.03 0.13
N LEU A 27 11.40 3.81 -0.21
CA LEU A 27 12.49 3.56 -1.15
C LEU A 27 12.16 4.08 -2.55
N HIS A 28 10.92 3.92 -3.01
CA HIS A 28 10.49 4.46 -4.29
C HIS A 28 10.42 6.00 -4.28
N ALA A 29 9.96 6.60 -3.19
CA ALA A 29 10.02 8.05 -3.02
C ALA A 29 11.47 8.57 -3.08
N ILE A 30 12.43 7.86 -2.50
CA ILE A 30 13.87 8.17 -2.62
C ILE A 30 14.32 8.11 -4.09
N ASP A 31 13.82 7.16 -4.88
CA ASP A 31 14.14 7.11 -6.32
C ASP A 31 13.65 8.34 -7.07
N HIS A 32 12.46 8.87 -6.77
CA HIS A 32 11.99 10.13 -7.35
C HIS A 32 12.94 11.29 -7.03
N PHE A 33 13.40 11.42 -5.77
CA PHE A 33 14.39 12.45 -5.42
C PHE A 33 15.74 12.23 -6.12
N ARG A 34 16.21 10.99 -6.21
CA ARG A 34 17.45 10.65 -6.95
C ARG A 34 17.35 11.01 -8.43
N ARG A 35 16.21 10.79 -9.05
CA ARG A 35 15.95 11.09 -10.47
C ARG A 35 15.87 12.60 -10.72
N GLY A 36 15.55 13.38 -9.71
CA GLY A 36 15.32 14.82 -9.75
C GLY A 36 13.85 15.19 -9.90
N MET A 37 13.46 16.30 -9.32
CA MET A 37 12.06 16.76 -9.28
C MET A 37 11.44 16.98 -10.66
N ALA A 38 12.25 17.30 -11.66
CA ALA A 38 11.80 17.51 -13.03
C ALA A 38 11.69 16.20 -13.85
N ALA A 39 12.05 15.05 -13.26
CA ALA A 39 12.01 13.77 -13.97
C ALA A 39 10.59 13.22 -14.13
N SER A 40 9.67 13.63 -13.28
CA SER A 40 8.27 13.21 -13.30
C SER A 40 7.35 14.41 -13.51
N PRO A 41 6.20 14.24 -14.18
CA PRO A 41 5.18 15.28 -14.30
C PRO A 41 4.72 15.77 -12.91
N PRO A 42 4.37 17.07 -12.76
CA PRO A 42 3.90 17.62 -11.49
C PRO A 42 2.68 16.88 -10.90
N SER A 43 1.78 16.41 -11.73
CA SER A 43 0.61 15.61 -11.33
C SER A 43 0.99 14.30 -10.65
N ILE A 44 2.06 13.63 -11.13
CA ILE A 44 2.61 12.42 -10.50
C ILE A 44 3.18 12.75 -9.13
N MET A 45 3.90 13.85 -8.99
CA MET A 45 4.44 14.29 -7.69
C MET A 45 3.32 14.64 -6.69
N VAL A 46 2.29 15.34 -7.15
CA VAL A 46 1.10 15.63 -6.34
C VAL A 46 0.35 14.35 -5.97
N GLY A 47 0.12 13.47 -6.94
CA GLY A 47 -0.53 12.18 -6.71
C GLY A 47 0.22 11.31 -5.70
N GLY A 48 1.54 11.21 -5.84
CA GLY A 48 2.41 10.51 -4.90
C GLY A 48 2.35 11.12 -3.49
N THR A 49 2.31 12.46 -3.38
CA THR A 49 2.17 13.13 -2.07
C THR A 49 0.83 12.79 -1.41
N ILE A 50 -0.27 12.86 -2.15
CA ILE A 50 -1.61 12.47 -1.66
C ILE A 50 -1.62 11.00 -1.22
N GLN A 51 -1.05 10.11 -2.05
CA GLN A 51 -0.91 8.70 -1.72
C GLN A 51 -0.09 8.52 -0.44
N GLY A 52 1.01 9.25 -0.26
CA GLY A 52 1.82 9.21 0.95
C GLY A 52 1.04 9.54 2.22
N ILE A 53 0.15 10.53 2.16
CA ILE A 53 -0.75 10.88 3.28
C ILE A 53 -1.70 9.71 3.58
N VAL A 54 -2.29 9.12 2.55
CA VAL A 54 -3.20 7.97 2.70
C VAL A 54 -2.47 6.75 3.27
N VAL A 55 -1.24 6.48 2.81
CA VAL A 55 -0.37 5.44 3.36
C VAL A 55 -0.09 5.69 4.83
N LEU A 56 0.26 6.92 5.21
CA LEU A 56 0.53 7.28 6.62
C LEU A 56 -0.70 7.05 7.50
N ILE A 57 -1.89 7.44 7.04
CA ILE A 57 -3.14 7.16 7.75
C ILE A 57 -3.32 5.64 7.95
N ALA A 58 -3.11 4.85 6.90
CA ALA A 58 -3.24 3.39 7.00
C ALA A 58 -2.20 2.78 7.96
N VAL A 59 -0.95 3.27 7.94
CA VAL A 59 0.09 2.88 8.91
C VAL A 59 -0.39 3.13 10.34
N VAL A 60 -0.90 4.33 10.63
CA VAL A 60 -1.41 4.67 11.97
C VAL A 60 -2.56 3.75 12.37
N LEU A 61 -3.51 3.48 11.47
CA LEU A 61 -4.63 2.58 11.76
C LEU A 61 -4.16 1.16 12.06
N VAL A 62 -3.18 0.64 11.31
CA VAL A 62 -2.63 -0.71 11.52
C VAL A 62 -1.84 -0.78 12.83
N LEU A 63 -0.95 0.19 13.10
CA LEU A 63 -0.14 0.20 14.30
C LEU A 63 -0.98 0.38 15.58
N ARG A 64 -2.08 1.13 15.49
CA ARG A 64 -3.04 1.30 16.59
C ARG A 64 -4.07 0.18 16.66
N HIS A 65 -3.96 -0.86 15.87
CA HIS A 65 -4.91 -1.98 15.84
C HIS A 65 -6.38 -1.53 15.65
N HIS A 66 -6.58 -0.43 14.92
CA HIS A 66 -7.90 0.16 14.72
C HIS A 66 -8.84 -0.85 14.01
N PRO A 67 -10.16 -0.87 14.34
CA PRO A 67 -11.11 -1.77 13.68
C PRO A 67 -11.12 -1.70 12.15
N ARG A 68 -10.84 -0.57 11.55
CA ARG A 68 -10.77 -0.38 10.09
C ARG A 68 -9.39 -0.67 9.48
N ALA A 69 -8.42 -1.16 10.26
CA ALA A 69 -7.08 -1.46 9.74
C ALA A 69 -7.06 -2.45 8.57
N PRO A 70 -7.84 -3.56 8.58
CA PRO A 70 -7.89 -4.46 7.43
C PRO A 70 -8.43 -3.80 6.16
N GLU A 71 -9.48 -2.99 6.27
CA GLU A 71 -10.07 -2.27 5.14
C GLU A 71 -9.10 -1.24 4.56
N ALA A 72 -8.41 -0.50 5.43
CA ALA A 72 -7.37 0.45 5.03
C ALA A 72 -6.21 -0.28 4.30
N ALA A 73 -5.77 -1.42 4.82
CA ALA A 73 -4.73 -2.23 4.20
C ALA A 73 -5.13 -2.78 2.82
N ILE A 74 -6.39 -3.19 2.64
CA ILE A 74 -6.94 -3.63 1.36
C ILE A 74 -6.91 -2.48 0.35
N ALA A 75 -7.48 -1.33 0.73
CA ALA A 75 -7.61 -0.18 -0.16
C ALA A 75 -6.23 0.37 -0.55
N VAL A 76 -5.35 0.58 0.43
CA VAL A 76 -4.00 1.11 0.18
C VAL A 76 -3.16 0.09 -0.58
N GLY A 77 -3.18 -1.18 -0.19
CA GLY A 77 -2.35 -2.21 -0.83
C GLY A 77 -2.68 -2.40 -2.31
N PHE A 78 -3.93 -2.72 -2.62
CA PHE A 78 -4.33 -2.93 -4.02
C PHE A 78 -4.40 -1.62 -4.81
N GLY A 79 -4.86 -0.53 -4.20
CA GLY A 79 -4.92 0.78 -4.84
C GLY A 79 -3.53 1.28 -5.22
N SER A 80 -2.54 1.19 -4.32
CA SER A 80 -1.16 1.55 -4.64
C SER A 80 -0.58 0.66 -5.73
N ALA A 81 -0.73 -0.67 -5.64
CA ALA A 81 -0.22 -1.56 -6.66
C ALA A 81 -0.79 -1.22 -8.07
N ALA A 82 -2.09 -0.97 -8.16
CA ALA A 82 -2.73 -0.58 -9.42
C ALA A 82 -2.23 0.77 -9.93
N LEU A 83 -2.13 1.79 -9.06
CA LEU A 83 -1.60 3.11 -9.42
C LEU A 83 -0.15 3.04 -9.90
N PHE A 84 0.69 2.21 -9.27
CA PHE A 84 2.08 2.05 -9.64
C PHE A 84 2.26 1.33 -10.98
N VAL A 85 1.47 0.29 -11.23
CA VAL A 85 1.43 -0.35 -12.55
C VAL A 85 1.04 0.68 -13.60
N TYR A 86 -0.01 1.46 -13.34
CA TYR A 86 -0.46 2.51 -14.25
C TYR A 86 0.62 3.57 -14.50
N ALA A 87 1.21 4.10 -13.43
CA ALA A 87 2.13 5.23 -13.53
C ALA A 87 3.48 4.86 -14.16
N HIS A 88 4.01 3.65 -13.84
CA HIS A 88 5.41 3.31 -14.13
C HIS A 88 5.59 2.14 -15.11
N VAL A 89 4.64 1.18 -15.14
CA VAL A 89 4.82 -0.06 -15.92
C VAL A 89 4.10 0.01 -17.26
N LEU A 90 2.89 0.59 -17.32
CA LEU A 90 2.17 0.72 -18.57
C LEU A 90 2.85 1.73 -19.52
N PRO A 91 2.73 1.55 -20.83
CA PRO A 91 3.13 2.57 -21.79
C PRO A 91 2.42 3.90 -21.54
N THR A 92 3.02 4.99 -21.96
CA THR A 92 2.45 6.33 -21.75
C THR A 92 1.20 6.53 -22.62
N PHE A 93 0.05 6.66 -22.00
CA PHE A 93 -1.21 7.05 -22.64
C PHE A 93 -1.56 8.50 -22.34
N LEU A 94 -1.20 8.96 -21.13
CA LEU A 94 -1.48 10.30 -20.61
C LEU A 94 -0.16 10.88 -20.08
N PRO A 95 0.62 11.59 -20.91
CA PRO A 95 1.97 12.05 -20.56
C PRO A 95 2.01 12.87 -19.26
N ASP A 96 0.98 13.69 -19.00
CA ASP A 96 0.91 14.51 -17.79
C ASP A 96 0.57 13.72 -16.52
N PHE A 97 0.11 12.47 -16.65
CA PHE A 97 -0.36 11.63 -15.54
C PHE A 97 0.38 10.29 -15.44
N GLN A 98 1.49 10.13 -16.14
CA GLN A 98 2.31 8.93 -16.11
C GLN A 98 3.79 9.30 -16.13
N ASP A 99 4.59 8.52 -15.40
CA ASP A 99 6.05 8.53 -15.42
C ASP A 99 6.54 7.13 -15.81
N SER A 100 6.19 6.74 -17.04
CA SER A 100 6.41 5.38 -17.53
C SER A 100 7.89 5.05 -17.66
N PHE A 101 8.26 3.85 -17.16
CA PHE A 101 9.61 3.29 -17.32
C PHE A 101 9.75 2.47 -18.61
N THR A 102 8.64 2.17 -19.29
CA THR A 102 8.60 1.39 -20.53
C THR A 102 8.60 2.26 -21.77
N SER A 103 8.17 3.52 -21.68
CA SER A 103 8.13 4.50 -22.77
C SER A 103 8.77 5.82 -22.34
N GLY A 104 9.33 6.56 -23.36
CA GLY A 104 10.07 7.81 -23.09
C GLY A 104 9.26 8.90 -22.39
N PRO A 105 9.91 9.91 -21.82
CA PRO A 105 11.34 10.23 -21.88
C PRO A 105 12.26 9.47 -20.91
N ARG A 106 11.76 8.71 -19.94
CA ARG A 106 12.52 7.87 -18.98
C ARG A 106 13.72 8.59 -18.33
N ILE A 107 13.51 9.81 -17.82
CA ILE A 107 14.57 10.65 -17.28
C ILE A 107 15.17 9.97 -16.03
N ASN A 108 16.49 9.70 -16.09
CA ASN A 108 17.27 9.07 -15.01
C ASN A 108 16.70 7.73 -14.50
N VAL A 109 15.86 7.03 -15.29
CA VAL A 109 15.39 5.68 -14.96
C VAL A 109 16.56 4.71 -15.03
N THR A 110 16.76 3.96 -13.93
CA THR A 110 17.83 2.96 -13.80
C THR A 110 17.26 1.64 -13.30
N TRP A 111 18.12 0.64 -13.12
CA TRP A 111 17.73 -0.62 -12.45
C TRP A 111 17.12 -0.38 -11.07
N PHE A 112 17.58 0.64 -10.33
CA PHE A 112 17.05 0.98 -9.01
C PHE A 112 15.60 1.44 -9.08
N SER A 113 15.23 2.24 -10.09
CA SER A 113 13.84 2.65 -10.32
C SER A 113 12.93 1.43 -10.53
N TRP A 114 13.38 0.45 -11.32
CA TRP A 114 12.64 -0.79 -11.54
C TRP A 114 12.51 -1.63 -10.27
N VAL A 115 13.60 -1.79 -9.52
CA VAL A 115 13.58 -2.57 -8.27
C VAL A 115 12.62 -1.95 -7.26
N THR A 116 12.65 -0.63 -7.09
CA THR A 116 11.76 0.04 -6.12
C THR A 116 10.30 -0.02 -6.56
N ALA A 117 9.99 0.16 -7.84
CA ALA A 117 8.63 0.04 -8.37
C ALA A 117 8.08 -1.37 -8.23
N VAL A 118 8.85 -2.40 -8.58
CA VAL A 118 8.44 -3.81 -8.44
C VAL A 118 8.27 -4.19 -6.98
N ALA A 119 9.18 -3.73 -6.10
CA ALA A 119 9.08 -3.97 -4.67
C ALA A 119 7.81 -3.35 -4.09
N GLU A 120 7.45 -2.13 -4.49
CA GLU A 120 6.25 -1.47 -4.01
C GLU A 120 4.97 -2.14 -4.54
N ILE A 121 4.92 -2.49 -5.82
CA ILE A 121 3.79 -3.26 -6.39
C ILE A 121 3.62 -4.58 -5.63
N GLY A 122 4.70 -5.35 -5.45
CA GLY A 122 4.66 -6.63 -4.76
C GLY A 122 4.25 -6.51 -3.29
N ALA A 123 4.82 -5.53 -2.58
CA ALA A 123 4.47 -5.25 -1.19
C ALA A 123 3.02 -4.76 -1.05
N GLY A 124 2.53 -3.96 -2.00
CA GLY A 124 1.13 -3.52 -2.07
C GLY A 124 0.16 -4.69 -2.24
N LEU A 125 0.44 -5.59 -3.20
CA LEU A 125 -0.36 -6.80 -3.41
C LEU A 125 -0.37 -7.69 -2.16
N LEU A 126 0.78 -7.87 -1.51
CA LEU A 126 0.88 -8.63 -0.27
C LEU A 126 0.08 -7.98 0.86
N LEU A 127 0.19 -6.67 1.03
CA LEU A 127 -0.57 -5.92 2.04
C LEU A 127 -2.08 -6.07 1.83
N GLY A 128 -2.55 -5.88 0.60
CA GLY A 128 -3.96 -6.05 0.23
C GLY A 128 -4.47 -7.46 0.53
N TYR A 129 -3.69 -8.48 0.17
CA TYR A 129 -4.00 -9.89 0.45
C TYR A 129 -4.07 -10.20 1.95
N VAL A 130 -3.09 -9.74 2.73
CA VAL A 130 -3.08 -9.92 4.19
C VAL A 130 -4.26 -9.19 4.83
N GLY A 131 -4.60 -8.00 4.34
CA GLY A 131 -5.80 -7.25 4.72
C GLY A 131 -7.09 -8.04 4.48
N LEU A 132 -7.24 -8.65 3.30
CA LEU A 132 -8.39 -9.52 2.98
C LEU A 132 -8.50 -10.70 3.95
N ARG A 133 -7.38 -11.37 4.25
CA ARG A 133 -7.37 -12.47 5.21
C ARG A 133 -7.75 -12.02 6.62
N ALA A 134 -7.25 -10.87 7.05
CA ALA A 134 -7.58 -10.30 8.37
C ALA A 134 -9.07 -9.95 8.47
N ARG A 135 -9.66 -9.37 7.43
CA ARG A 135 -11.09 -9.06 7.34
C ARG A 135 -11.96 -10.32 7.42
N ARG A 136 -11.66 -11.34 6.61
CA ARG A 136 -12.42 -12.62 6.59
C ARG A 136 -12.44 -13.30 7.96
N ARG A 137 -11.31 -13.32 8.67
CA ARG A 137 -11.23 -13.90 10.03
C ARG A 137 -12.11 -13.19 11.05
N ARG A 138 -12.43 -11.92 10.85
CA ARG A 138 -13.36 -11.18 11.72
C ARG A 138 -14.81 -11.60 11.48
N THR A 139 -15.22 -11.71 10.22
CA THR A 139 -16.60 -12.05 9.85
C THR A 139 -16.98 -13.45 10.31
N THR A 140 -16.05 -14.41 10.26
CA THR A 140 -16.31 -15.79 10.69
C THR A 140 -16.41 -15.96 12.21
N ARG A 141 -15.89 -15.04 13.02
CA ARG A 141 -15.94 -15.10 14.49
C ARG A 141 -17.18 -14.44 15.11
N SER A 142 -18.01 -13.77 14.33
CA SER A 142 -19.19 -13.01 14.81
C SER A 142 -20.48 -13.81 15.05
N PRO A 143 -20.75 -15.00 14.48
CA PRO A 143 -22.07 -15.66 14.55
C PRO A 143 -22.45 -16.29 15.90
N GLU A 144 -21.48 -16.65 16.75
CA GLU A 144 -21.78 -17.48 17.95
C GLU A 144 -22.42 -16.76 19.13
N ARG A 145 -22.56 -15.41 19.09
CA ARG A 145 -23.11 -14.67 20.24
C ARG A 145 -24.62 -14.50 20.26
N VAL A 146 -25.32 -14.85 19.20
CA VAL A 146 -26.79 -14.62 19.14
C VAL A 146 -27.59 -15.78 19.71
N THR A 147 -27.04 -17.01 19.77
CA THR A 147 -27.76 -18.21 20.16
C THR A 147 -27.67 -18.57 21.65
N SER A 148 -26.87 -17.86 22.45
CA SER A 148 -26.72 -18.21 23.89
C SER A 148 -27.59 -17.39 24.84
N ARG A 149 -28.60 -16.64 24.35
CA ARG A 149 -29.55 -15.83 25.14
C ARG A 149 -31.02 -16.18 24.89
N ALA A 150 -31.30 -17.38 24.41
CA ALA A 150 -32.65 -17.92 24.38
C ALA A 150 -32.86 -18.95 25.48
#